data_2c93d6f6cf61ea8533da5e03bd5bc592
#
_entry.id   2c93d6f6cf61ea8533da5e03bd5bc592
#
_cell.length_a   1.000
_cell.length_b   1.000
_cell.length_c   1.000
_cell.angle_alpha   90.00
_cell.angle_beta   90.00
_cell.angle_gamma   90.00
#
_symmetry.space_group_name_H-M   'P 1'
#
loop_
_entity.id
_entity.type
_entity.pdbx_description
1 polymer ?
#
loop_
_entity_poly.entity_id
_entity_poly.type
_entity_poly.pdbx_seq_one_letter_code
_entity_poly.pdbx_strand_id
1 'polypeptide(L)'
;MLDIIYLILIFIVGSISIQISNGIFIMPYLLYLTNLKTEKSIILVGITGVIYALQTDKILEILFFFAVFYIVFYQILKHLKYTYVNIVIFSLAEQVLWWLVFEKDLDYIGIFIPFIFYNLFNYLFMKIYKKTKAGAVKQ
;
A
#
# COMPACT_ATOMS: atom_id res chain seq x y z
N MET A 1 -1.05 17.46 -3.15
CA MET A 1 -2.51 17.45 -2.91
C MET A 1 -3.08 16.03 -2.81
N LEU A 2 -2.80 15.13 -3.75
CA LEU A 2 -3.28 13.74 -3.72
C LEU A 2 -2.83 13.00 -2.45
N ASP A 3 -1.59 13.16 -2.04
CA ASP A 3 -1.02 12.50 -0.84
C ASP A 3 -1.75 12.91 0.44
N ILE A 4 -2.09 14.19 0.57
CA ILE A 4 -2.82 14.71 1.75
C ILE A 4 -4.22 14.11 1.80
N ILE A 5 -4.92 14.08 0.67
CA ILE A 5 -6.25 13.48 0.58
C ILE A 5 -6.19 11.99 0.96
N TYR A 6 -5.14 11.29 0.52
CA TYR A 6 -4.98 9.87 0.81
C TYR A 6 -4.65 9.62 2.28
N LEU A 7 -3.81 10.45 2.90
CA LEU A 7 -3.53 10.37 4.35
C LEU A 7 -4.80 10.63 5.18
N ILE A 8 -5.62 11.59 4.77
CA ILE A 8 -6.91 11.85 5.42
C ILE A 8 -7.84 10.64 5.26
N LEU A 9 -7.91 10.05 4.07
CA LEU A 9 -8.69 8.84 3.82
C LEU A 9 -8.22 7.67 4.68
N ILE A 10 -6.92 7.44 4.78
CA ILE A 10 -6.34 6.39 5.65
C ILE A 10 -6.73 6.64 7.10
N PHE A 11 -6.67 7.90 7.55
CA PHE A 11 -7.07 8.26 8.91
C PHE A 11 -8.55 7.97 9.17
N ILE A 12 -9.44 8.39 8.27
CA ILE A 12 -10.89 8.17 8.40
C ILE A 12 -11.21 6.68 8.34
N VAL A 13 -10.66 5.96 7.36
CA VAL A 13 -10.91 4.53 7.16
C VAL A 13 -10.30 3.69 8.27
N GLY A 14 -9.14 4.08 8.78
CA GLY A 14 -8.53 3.46 9.94
C GLY A 14 -9.37 3.57 11.21
N SER A 15 -10.25 4.57 11.29
CA SER A 15 -11.20 4.71 12.40
C SER A 15 -12.40 3.75 12.29
N ILE A 16 -12.58 3.06 11.17
CA ILE A 16 -13.67 2.09 10.94
C ILE A 16 -13.11 0.67 11.14
N SER A 17 -13.45 0.05 12.25
CA SER A 17 -12.88 -1.24 12.70
C SER A 17 -12.96 -2.39 11.68
N ILE A 18 -13.97 -2.43 10.84
CA ILE A 18 -14.16 -3.49 9.82
C ILE A 18 -13.13 -3.41 8.69
N GLN A 19 -12.64 -2.22 8.37
CA GLN A 19 -11.72 -1.97 7.26
C GLN A 19 -10.26 -2.22 7.63
N ILE A 20 -9.92 -2.11 8.90
CA ILE A 20 -8.57 -2.28 9.42
C ILE A 20 -8.06 -3.69 9.12
N SER A 21 -8.99 -4.64 9.08
CA SER A 21 -8.62 -6.04 8.99
C SER A 21 -7.88 -6.42 7.69
N ASN A 22 -8.05 -5.72 6.60
CA ASN A 22 -7.60 -6.20 5.29
C ASN A 22 -6.62 -5.27 4.55
N GLY A 23 -6.28 -4.11 5.09
CA GLY A 23 -5.32 -3.19 4.47
C GLY A 23 -5.70 -2.69 3.07
N ILE A 24 -6.98 -2.77 2.70
CA ILE A 24 -7.48 -2.56 1.32
C ILE A 24 -7.04 -1.23 0.72
N PHE A 25 -6.97 -0.18 1.53
CA PHE A 25 -6.58 1.16 1.07
C PHE A 25 -5.08 1.42 1.23
N ILE A 26 -4.45 0.79 2.21
CA ILE A 26 -3.05 1.03 2.55
C ILE A 26 -2.12 0.35 1.56
N MET A 27 -2.38 -0.91 1.23
CA MET A 27 -1.51 -1.68 0.35
C MET A 27 -1.31 -1.05 -1.04
N PRO A 28 -2.36 -0.72 -1.80
CA PRO A 28 -2.20 -0.07 -3.08
C PRO A 28 -1.47 1.27 -3.00
N TYR A 29 -1.68 2.01 -1.92
CA TYR A 29 -1.00 3.29 -1.71
C TYR A 29 0.49 3.11 -1.43
N LEU A 30 0.86 2.13 -0.61
CA LEU A 30 2.27 1.80 -0.35
C LEU A 30 2.98 1.38 -1.62
N LEU A 31 2.34 0.54 -2.43
CA LEU A 31 2.88 0.11 -3.70
C LEU A 31 3.09 1.29 -4.67
N TYR A 32 2.13 2.20 -4.73
CA TYR A 32 2.24 3.44 -5.50
C TYR A 32 3.40 4.32 -5.01
N LEU A 33 3.50 4.58 -3.71
CA LEU A 33 4.57 5.39 -3.12
C LEU A 33 5.95 4.79 -3.43
N THR A 34 6.10 3.48 -3.30
CA THR A 34 7.34 2.78 -3.57
C THR A 34 7.78 2.96 -5.03
N ASN A 35 6.83 2.99 -5.97
CA ASN A 35 7.12 3.18 -7.39
C ASN A 35 7.41 4.63 -7.78
N LEU A 36 7.13 5.61 -6.94
CA LEU A 36 7.55 7.00 -7.16
C LEU A 36 9.07 7.17 -7.08
N LYS A 37 9.75 6.32 -6.32
CA LYS A 37 11.22 6.28 -6.17
C LYS A 37 11.82 7.63 -5.71
N THR A 38 11.11 8.37 -4.90
CA THR A 38 11.52 9.67 -4.38
C THR A 38 11.75 9.61 -2.87
N GLU A 39 12.63 10.47 -2.35
CA GLU A 39 12.83 10.57 -0.89
C GLU A 39 11.53 10.93 -0.17
N LYS A 40 10.73 11.80 -0.78
CA LYS A 40 9.41 12.14 -0.25
C LYS A 40 8.50 10.91 -0.09
N SER A 41 8.60 9.95 -0.98
CA SER A 41 7.78 8.73 -0.88
C SER A 41 8.15 7.87 0.33
N ILE A 42 9.43 7.83 0.71
CA ILE A 42 9.90 7.12 1.90
C ILE A 42 9.29 7.74 3.16
N ILE A 43 9.32 9.07 3.26
CA ILE A 43 8.72 9.80 4.38
C ILE A 43 7.23 9.53 4.46
N LEU A 44 6.52 9.52 3.33
CA LEU A 44 5.08 9.24 3.28
C LEU A 44 4.75 7.80 3.70
N VAL A 45 5.59 6.82 3.34
CA VAL A 45 5.46 5.43 3.84
C VAL A 45 5.56 5.40 5.36
N GLY A 46 6.56 6.08 5.93
CA GLY A 46 6.73 6.18 7.38
C GLY A 46 5.53 6.83 8.08
N ILE A 47 5.06 7.96 7.55
CA ILE A 47 3.89 8.67 8.09
C ILE A 47 2.65 7.77 8.05
N THR A 48 2.43 7.08 6.93
CA THR A 48 1.30 6.14 6.77
C THR A 48 1.35 5.03 7.83
N GLY A 49 2.55 4.46 8.05
CA GLY A 49 2.76 3.44 9.07
C GLY A 49 2.45 3.93 10.48
N VAL A 50 2.92 5.13 10.83
CA VAL A 50 2.64 5.73 12.14
C VAL A 50 1.15 6.01 12.32
N ILE A 51 0.48 6.63 11.34
CA ILE A 51 -0.96 6.90 11.42
C ILE A 51 -1.73 5.60 11.65
N TYR A 52 -1.39 4.56 10.91
CA TYR A 52 -2.09 3.28 11.04
C TYR A 52 -1.77 2.57 12.36
N ALA A 53 -0.53 2.63 12.82
CA ALA A 53 -0.13 2.07 14.11
C ALA A 53 -0.86 2.73 15.29
N LEU A 54 -1.09 4.05 15.21
CA LEU A 54 -1.82 4.79 16.24
C LEU A 54 -3.34 4.48 16.28
N GLN A 55 -3.88 3.92 15.20
CA GLN A 55 -5.30 3.61 15.08
C GLN A 55 -5.64 2.16 15.43
N THR A 56 -4.63 1.34 15.69
CA THR A 56 -4.81 -0.10 15.94
C THR A 56 -4.16 -0.48 17.25
N ASP A 57 -4.71 -1.50 17.90
CA ASP A 57 -4.12 -2.06 19.11
C ASP A 57 -2.87 -2.95 18.82
N LYS A 58 -2.53 -3.11 17.53
CA LYS A 58 -1.43 -3.96 17.03
C LYS A 58 -0.24 -3.15 16.55
N ILE A 59 0.26 -2.26 17.39
CA ILE A 59 1.34 -1.32 17.03
C ILE A 59 2.60 -2.06 16.56
N LEU A 60 3.01 -3.11 17.28
CA LEU A 60 4.24 -3.84 16.97
C LEU A 60 4.14 -4.59 15.65
N GLU A 61 3.02 -5.25 15.39
CA GLU A 61 2.76 -5.99 14.15
C GLU A 61 2.77 -5.04 12.95
N ILE A 62 2.20 -3.86 13.10
CA ILE A 62 2.18 -2.85 12.04
C ILE A 62 3.57 -2.29 11.78
N LEU A 63 4.31 -1.93 12.81
CA LEU A 63 5.69 -1.48 12.67
C LEU A 63 6.56 -2.56 12.03
N PHE A 64 6.39 -3.81 12.42
CA PHE A 64 7.06 -4.95 11.80
C PHE A 64 6.70 -5.08 10.31
N PHE A 65 5.41 -5.02 9.98
CA PHE A 65 4.94 -5.06 8.60
C PHE A 65 5.59 -3.96 7.74
N PHE A 66 5.57 -2.71 8.21
CA PHE A 66 6.15 -1.60 7.47
C PHE A 66 7.68 -1.72 7.35
N ALA A 67 8.36 -2.24 8.36
CA ALA A 67 9.80 -2.51 8.31
C ALA A 67 10.13 -3.57 7.25
N VAL A 68 9.41 -4.69 7.22
CA VAL A 68 9.59 -5.75 6.22
C VAL A 68 9.22 -5.23 4.84
N PHE A 69 8.12 -4.50 4.71
CA PHE A 69 7.72 -3.86 3.47
C PHE A 69 8.82 -2.96 2.93
N TYR A 70 9.39 -2.09 3.78
CA TYR A 70 10.44 -1.18 3.37
C TYR A 70 11.71 -1.94 2.94
N ILE A 71 12.17 -2.90 3.75
CA ILE A 71 13.43 -3.62 3.48
C ILE A 71 13.31 -4.49 2.23
N VAL A 72 12.24 -5.26 2.10
CA VAL A 72 12.09 -6.27 1.05
C VAL A 72 11.48 -5.65 -0.21
N PHE A 73 10.28 -5.08 -0.08
CA PHE A 73 9.51 -4.62 -1.23
C PHE A 73 10.10 -3.37 -1.87
N TYR A 74 10.52 -2.39 -1.07
CA TYR A 74 11.10 -1.17 -1.59
C TYR A 74 12.38 -1.46 -2.36
N GLN A 75 13.27 -2.32 -1.83
CA GLN A 75 14.52 -2.66 -2.50
C GLN A 75 14.27 -3.40 -3.82
N ILE A 76 13.32 -4.31 -3.86
CA ILE A 76 12.97 -5.04 -5.08
C ILE A 76 12.28 -4.11 -6.10
N LEU A 77 11.28 -3.34 -5.67
CA LEU A 77 10.50 -2.45 -6.54
C LEU A 77 11.34 -1.28 -7.09
N LYS A 78 12.40 -0.90 -6.38
CA LYS A 78 13.35 0.11 -6.86
C LYS A 78 13.95 -0.24 -8.22
N HIS A 79 14.18 -1.53 -8.48
CA HIS A 79 14.78 -2.03 -9.71
C HIS A 79 13.78 -2.46 -10.78
N LEU A 80 12.51 -2.60 -10.42
CA LEU A 80 11.47 -3.04 -11.33
C LEU A 80 10.72 -1.88 -11.98
N LYS A 81 10.14 -2.15 -13.15
CA LYS A 81 9.25 -1.19 -13.83
C LYS A 81 7.84 -1.30 -13.24
N TYR A 82 7.17 -0.17 -13.11
CA TYR A 82 5.78 -0.09 -12.68
C TYR A 82 4.85 -0.53 -13.82
N THR A 83 4.72 -1.84 -14.00
CA THR A 83 3.87 -2.49 -15.01
C THR A 83 2.72 -3.21 -14.34
N TYR A 84 1.64 -3.45 -15.08
CA TYR A 84 0.45 -4.10 -14.53
C TYR A 84 0.76 -5.51 -13.99
N VAL A 85 1.56 -6.29 -14.70
CA VAL A 85 1.96 -7.64 -14.27
C VAL A 85 2.71 -7.60 -12.94
N ASN A 86 3.69 -6.71 -12.81
CA ASN A 86 4.44 -6.56 -11.58
C ASN A 86 3.54 -6.13 -10.41
N ILE A 87 2.59 -5.22 -10.66
CA ILE A 87 1.63 -4.79 -9.64
C ILE A 87 0.80 -5.96 -9.12
N VAL A 88 0.28 -6.81 -10.00
CA VAL A 88 -0.52 -7.98 -9.59
C VAL A 88 0.29 -8.93 -8.73
N ILE A 89 1.54 -9.23 -9.13
CA ILE A 89 2.43 -10.11 -8.37
C ILE A 89 2.72 -9.51 -6.99
N PHE A 90 3.04 -8.22 -6.92
CA PHE A 90 3.35 -7.58 -5.66
C PHE A 90 2.12 -7.41 -4.76
N SER A 91 0.94 -7.17 -5.32
CA SER A 91 -0.30 -7.12 -4.53
C SER A 91 -0.64 -8.45 -3.87
N LEU A 92 -0.34 -9.56 -4.53
CA LEU A 92 -0.45 -10.89 -3.92
C LEU A 92 0.56 -11.09 -2.78
N ALA A 93 1.82 -10.72 -3.03
CA ALA A 93 2.87 -10.85 -2.02
C ALA A 93 2.61 -9.96 -0.80
N GLU A 94 2.13 -8.74 -0.99
CA GLU A 94 1.71 -7.84 0.10
C GLU A 94 0.55 -8.43 0.89
N GLN A 95 -0.44 -9.01 0.22
CA GLN A 95 -1.58 -9.63 0.88
C GLN A 95 -1.16 -10.84 1.72
N VAL A 96 -0.27 -11.68 1.20
CA VAL A 96 0.29 -12.81 1.95
C VAL A 96 1.08 -12.32 3.17
N LEU A 97 1.92 -11.29 3.00
CA LEU A 97 2.66 -10.69 4.10
C LEU A 97 1.72 -10.13 5.17
N TRP A 98 0.69 -9.41 4.76
CA TRP A 98 -0.31 -8.88 5.66
C TRP A 98 -1.02 -9.97 6.47
N TRP A 99 -1.41 -11.04 5.79
CA TRP A 99 -2.03 -12.18 6.44
C TRP A 99 -1.09 -12.86 7.44
N LEU A 100 0.19 -13.07 7.09
CA LEU A 100 1.19 -13.68 7.98
C LEU A 100 1.43 -12.83 9.25
N VAL A 101 1.51 -11.52 9.10
CA VAL A 101 1.77 -10.61 10.23
C VAL A 101 0.58 -10.53 11.17
N PHE A 102 -0.65 -10.57 10.67
CA PHE A 102 -1.85 -10.44 11.47
C PHE A 102 -2.50 -11.77 11.87
N GLU A 103 -1.86 -12.92 11.54
CA GLU A 103 -2.30 -14.27 11.93
C GLU A 103 -3.80 -14.50 11.69
N LYS A 104 -4.29 -14.14 10.52
CA LYS A 104 -5.70 -14.27 10.17
C LYS A 104 -6.01 -15.67 9.66
N ASP A 105 -7.17 -16.17 10.00
CA ASP A 105 -7.69 -17.39 9.42
C ASP A 105 -7.83 -17.24 7.91
N LEU A 106 -7.36 -18.24 7.17
CA LEU A 106 -7.45 -18.32 5.72
C LEU A 106 -8.91 -18.57 5.30
N ASP A 107 -9.66 -17.50 5.14
CA ASP A 107 -10.95 -17.55 4.47
C ASP A 107 -10.78 -17.13 3.00
N TYR A 108 -11.22 -18.00 2.09
CA TYR A 108 -11.11 -17.74 0.64
C TYR A 108 -11.81 -16.44 0.23
N ILE A 109 -12.95 -16.14 0.83
CA ILE A 109 -13.70 -14.90 0.58
C ILE A 109 -12.90 -13.70 1.09
N GLY A 110 -12.32 -13.83 2.28
CA GLY A 110 -11.48 -12.80 2.90
C GLY A 110 -10.17 -12.50 2.14
N ILE A 111 -9.70 -13.42 1.30
CA ILE A 111 -8.56 -13.20 0.42
C ILE A 111 -8.99 -12.63 -0.93
N PHE A 112 -10.05 -13.15 -1.52
CA PHE A 112 -10.45 -12.82 -2.89
C PHE A 112 -11.02 -11.41 -3.01
N ILE A 113 -11.84 -10.98 -2.06
CA ILE A 113 -12.42 -9.63 -2.05
C ILE A 113 -11.34 -8.55 -1.92
N PRO A 114 -10.43 -8.57 -0.92
CA PRO A 114 -9.33 -7.62 -0.85
C PRO A 114 -8.45 -7.61 -2.10
N PHE A 115 -8.18 -8.78 -2.67
CA PHE A 115 -7.38 -8.88 -3.89
C PHE A 115 -8.00 -8.14 -5.08
N ILE A 116 -9.31 -8.23 -5.27
CA ILE A 116 -10.02 -7.48 -6.32
C ILE A 116 -9.87 -5.98 -6.07
N PHE A 117 -10.12 -5.52 -4.85
CA PHE A 117 -10.00 -4.10 -4.50
C PHE A 117 -8.56 -3.60 -4.62
N TYR A 118 -7.56 -4.37 -4.21
CA TYR A 118 -6.15 -4.02 -4.40
C TYR A 118 -5.83 -3.78 -5.88
N ASN A 119 -6.25 -4.68 -6.75
CA ASN A 119 -6.00 -4.53 -8.18
C ASN A 119 -6.75 -3.34 -8.78
N LEU A 120 -7.97 -3.06 -8.35
CA LEU A 120 -8.73 -1.89 -8.78
C LEU A 120 -8.01 -0.58 -8.39
N PHE A 121 -7.62 -0.45 -7.12
CA PHE A 121 -6.90 0.74 -6.65
C PHE A 121 -5.52 0.86 -7.28
N ASN A 122 -4.80 -0.24 -7.42
CA ASN A 122 -3.51 -0.25 -8.11
C ASN A 122 -3.63 0.21 -9.58
N TYR A 123 -4.67 -0.20 -10.27
CA TYR A 123 -4.95 0.27 -11.63
C TYR A 123 -5.19 1.79 -11.67
N LEU A 124 -5.96 2.33 -10.72
CA LEU A 124 -6.20 3.76 -10.61
C LEU A 124 -4.90 4.53 -10.33
N PHE A 125 -4.09 4.06 -9.40
CA PHE A 125 -2.79 4.67 -9.08
C PHE A 125 -1.81 4.61 -10.27
N MET A 126 -1.79 3.51 -11.00
CA MET A 126 -0.96 3.40 -12.19
C MET A 126 -1.39 4.41 -13.27
N LYS A 127 -2.68 4.64 -13.43
CA LYS A 127 -3.20 5.65 -14.37
C LYS A 127 -2.76 7.07 -13.96
N ILE A 128 -2.82 7.37 -12.66
CA ILE A 128 -2.35 8.65 -12.11
C ILE A 128 -0.84 8.79 -12.34
N TYR A 129 -0.06 7.77 -12.03
CA TYR A 129 1.38 7.76 -12.21
C TYR A 129 1.80 8.03 -13.66
N LYS A 130 1.16 7.36 -14.63
CA LYS A 130 1.43 7.57 -16.07
C LYS A 130 1.09 9.00 -16.50
N LYS A 131 -0.02 9.57 -16.01
CA LYS A 131 -0.44 10.94 -16.31
C LYS A 131 0.56 11.96 -15.75
N THR A 132 1.05 11.75 -14.55
CA THR A 132 2.04 12.64 -13.91
C THR A 132 3.37 12.61 -14.66
N LYS A 133 3.86 11.43 -15.06
CA LYS A 133 5.07 11.32 -15.89
C LYS A 133 4.92 11.94 -17.28
N ALA A 134 3.78 11.76 -17.92
CA ALA A 134 3.53 12.36 -19.23
C ALA A 134 3.48 13.90 -19.18
N GLY A 135 3.00 14.47 -18.07
CA GLY A 135 3.01 15.92 -17.83
C GLY A 135 4.41 16.49 -17.55
N ALA A 136 5.27 15.73 -16.86
CA ALA A 136 6.63 16.14 -16.55
C ALA A 136 7.58 16.14 -17.76
N VAL A 137 7.26 15.39 -18.82
CA VAL A 137 8.06 15.34 -20.08
C VAL A 137 7.69 16.50 -21.02
N LYS A 138 6.59 17.21 -20.75
CA LYS A 138 6.14 18.35 -21.60
C LYS A 138 6.57 19.72 -21.09
N GLN A 139 7.27 19.77 -19.97
CA GLN A 139 7.94 20.97 -19.44
C GLN A 139 9.45 20.89 -19.68
#